data_40b67fcd99bd6d84d615e5e0bcfb2248
#
_entry.id   40b67fcd99bd6d84d615e5e0bcfb2248
#
_cell.length_a   1.000
_cell.length_b   1.000
_cell.length_c   1.000
_cell.angle_alpha   90.00
_cell.angle_beta   90.00
_cell.angle_gamma   90.00
#
_symmetry.space_group_name_H-M   'P 1'
#
loop_
_entity.id
_entity.type
_entity.pdbx_description
1 polymer ?
#
loop_
_entity_poly.entity_id
_entity_poly.type
_entity_poly.pdbx_seq_one_letter_code
_entity_poly.pdbx_strand_id
1 'polypeptide(L)' 'SGVIIQTVRPNTAAEEHGLMKGDIIISMGGYSLRAQHDISYILHHFFAPNDIIKLEVFRNGEVINMELTLGVRPLNQ' A
#
# COMPACT_ATOMS: atom_id res chain seq x y z
N SER A 1 -4.11 -13.29 -6.76
CA SER A 1 -3.85 -11.97 -7.32
C SER A 1 -3.17 -11.06 -6.32
N GLY A 2 -2.59 -10.01 -6.81
CA GLY A 2 -1.93 -9.01 -6.00
C GLY A 2 -1.20 -8.04 -6.89
N VAL A 3 -0.63 -6.99 -6.28
CA VAL A 3 0.12 -5.97 -7.00
C VAL A 3 1.54 -5.97 -6.49
N ILE A 4 2.49 -6.20 -7.38
CA ILE A 4 3.91 -6.21 -7.02
C ILE A 4 4.43 -4.78 -6.91
N ILE A 5 5.21 -4.52 -5.85
CA ILE A 5 5.86 -3.24 -5.66
C ILE A 5 7.19 -3.26 -6.41
N GLN A 6 7.31 -2.40 -7.41
CA GLN A 6 8.53 -2.30 -8.21
C GLN A 6 9.47 -1.24 -7.67
N THR A 7 8.95 -0.22 -7.01
CA THR A 7 9.77 0.87 -6.48
C THR A 7 9.14 1.41 -5.21
N VAL A 8 9.97 1.63 -4.20
CA VAL A 8 9.56 2.33 -2.98
C VAL A 8 10.33 3.64 -2.95
N ARG A 9 9.62 4.75 -3.02
CA ARG A 9 10.25 6.06 -3.05
C ARG A 9 10.66 6.50 -1.64
N PRO A 10 11.77 7.23 -1.51
CA PRO A 10 12.18 7.77 -0.22
C PRO A 10 11.15 8.75 0.34
N ASN A 11 11.06 8.82 1.64
CA ASN A 11 10.21 9.77 2.37
C ASN A 11 8.72 9.61 2.08
N THR A 12 8.30 8.39 1.79
CA THR A 12 6.88 8.07 1.61
C THR A 12 6.39 7.22 2.77
N ALA A 13 5.08 7.16 2.92
CA ALA A 13 4.47 6.28 3.91
C ALA A 13 4.86 4.82 3.67
N ALA A 14 4.99 4.42 2.41
CA ALA A 14 5.40 3.06 2.07
C ALA A 14 6.78 2.74 2.67
N GLU A 15 7.75 3.62 2.48
CA GLU A 15 9.08 3.43 3.04
C GLU A 15 9.06 3.45 4.56
N GLU A 16 8.37 4.42 5.14
CA GLU A 16 8.32 4.59 6.59
C GLU A 16 7.74 3.37 7.30
N HIS A 17 6.80 2.69 6.68
CA HIS A 17 6.13 1.54 7.28
C HIS A 17 6.70 0.20 6.85
N GLY A 18 7.80 0.22 6.14
CA GLY A 18 8.55 -1.00 5.89
C GLY A 18 8.18 -1.78 4.64
N LEU A 19 7.42 -1.19 3.72
CA LEU A 19 7.20 -1.82 2.43
C LEU A 19 8.52 -1.86 1.65
N MET A 20 8.72 -2.93 0.89
CA MET A 20 9.97 -3.15 0.18
C MET A 20 9.70 -3.52 -1.27
N LYS A 21 10.64 -3.19 -2.13
CA LYS A 21 10.62 -3.65 -3.51
C LYS A 21 10.50 -5.16 -3.55
N GLY A 22 9.62 -5.66 -4.40
CA GLY A 22 9.37 -7.10 -4.52
C GLY A 22 8.21 -7.59 -3.68
N ASP A 23 7.72 -6.80 -2.73
CA ASP A 23 6.53 -7.17 -1.99
C ASP A 23 5.33 -7.24 -2.92
N ILE A 24 4.42 -8.17 -2.63
CA ILE A 24 3.16 -8.26 -3.35
C ILE A 24 2.06 -7.87 -2.38
N ILE A 25 1.36 -6.77 -2.68
CA ILE A 25 0.22 -6.35 -1.86
C ILE A 25 -0.99 -7.12 -2.31
N ILE A 26 -1.53 -7.95 -1.42
CA ILE A 26 -2.67 -8.81 -1.71
C ILE A 26 -3.97 -8.06 -1.48
N SER A 27 -4.05 -7.32 -0.38
CA SER A 27 -5.25 -6.56 -0.03
C SER A 27 -4.87 -5.28 0.68
N MET A 28 -5.79 -4.32 0.63
CA MET A 28 -5.61 -3.02 1.24
C MET A 28 -6.94 -2.58 1.84
N GLY A 29 -6.95 -2.38 3.17
CA GLY A 29 -8.16 -1.99 3.87
C GLY A 29 -9.32 -2.98 3.72
N GLY A 30 -9.01 -4.26 3.55
CA GLY A 30 -10.02 -5.29 3.34
C GLY A 30 -10.42 -5.49 1.88
N TYR A 31 -9.86 -4.70 0.95
CA TYR A 31 -10.16 -4.82 -0.48
C TYR A 31 -9.07 -5.57 -1.19
N SER A 32 -9.43 -6.61 -1.94
CA SER A 32 -8.47 -7.36 -2.74
C SER A 32 -7.95 -6.55 -3.90
N LEU A 33 -6.66 -6.68 -4.19
CA LEU A 33 -6.03 -5.96 -5.29
C LEU A 33 -5.82 -6.89 -6.48
N ARG A 34 -6.09 -6.40 -7.68
CA ARG A 34 -5.90 -7.13 -8.93
C ARG A 34 -4.94 -6.44 -9.87
N ALA A 35 -4.93 -5.12 -9.85
CA ALA A 35 -4.13 -4.33 -10.76
C ALA A 35 -3.56 -3.11 -10.06
N GLN A 36 -2.52 -2.54 -10.64
CA GLN A 36 -1.82 -1.40 -10.08
C GLN A 36 -2.76 -0.23 -9.78
N HIS A 37 -3.71 0.03 -10.67
CA HIS A 37 -4.61 1.18 -10.50
C HIS A 37 -5.61 0.98 -9.36
N ASP A 38 -5.81 -0.24 -8.87
CA ASP A 38 -6.70 -0.48 -7.75
C ASP A 38 -6.23 0.23 -6.49
N ILE A 39 -4.93 0.37 -6.32
CA ILE A 39 -4.35 1.06 -5.17
C ILE A 39 -4.83 2.51 -5.13
N SER A 40 -4.67 3.24 -6.22
CA SER A 40 -5.13 4.63 -6.30
C SER A 40 -6.63 4.73 -6.11
N TYR A 41 -7.38 3.84 -6.74
CA TYR A 41 -8.83 3.85 -6.65
C TYR A 41 -9.28 3.69 -5.21
N ILE A 42 -8.73 2.70 -4.51
CA ILE A 42 -9.10 2.41 -3.12
C ILE A 42 -8.73 3.58 -2.21
N LEU A 43 -7.52 4.11 -2.38
CA LEU A 43 -7.06 5.22 -1.54
C LEU A 43 -7.92 6.47 -1.74
N HIS A 44 -8.31 6.76 -2.98
CA HIS A 44 -9.12 7.96 -3.25
C HIS A 44 -10.58 7.81 -2.84
N HIS A 45 -11.13 6.61 -2.93
CA HIS A 45 -12.57 6.42 -2.74
C HIS A 45 -12.96 6.01 -1.33
N PHE A 46 -12.06 5.38 -0.59
CA PHE A 46 -12.44 4.78 0.69
C PHE A 46 -11.64 5.30 1.88
N PHE A 47 -10.58 6.05 1.64
CA PHE A 47 -9.71 6.50 2.73
C PHE A 47 -9.39 7.97 2.62
N ALA A 48 -9.02 8.55 3.77
CA ALA A 48 -8.66 9.96 3.89
C ALA A 48 -7.29 10.08 4.54
N PRO A 49 -6.65 11.26 4.45
CA PRO A 49 -5.38 11.50 5.15
C PRO A 49 -5.50 11.15 6.63
N ASN A 50 -4.45 10.56 7.17
CA ASN A 50 -4.32 10.09 8.54
C ASN A 50 -5.08 8.81 8.88
N ASP A 51 -5.80 8.22 7.93
CA ASP A 51 -6.38 6.91 8.15
C ASP A 51 -5.29 5.86 8.27
N ILE A 52 -5.54 4.86 9.11
CA ILE A 52 -4.67 3.70 9.24
C ILE A 52 -5.26 2.60 8.37
N ILE A 53 -4.45 2.12 7.43
CA ILE A 53 -4.88 1.14 6.43
C ILE A 53 -4.15 -0.17 6.66
N LYS A 54 -4.90 -1.24 6.81
CA LYS A 54 -4.30 -2.58 6.97
C LYS A 54 -3.98 -3.16 5.61
N LEU A 55 -2.77 -3.72 5.50
CA LEU A 55 -2.30 -4.37 4.28
C LEU A 55 -1.99 -5.82 4.56
N GLU A 56 -2.33 -6.68 3.59
CA GLU A 56 -1.77 -8.02 3.53
C GLU A 56 -0.71 -8.02 2.44
N VAL A 57 0.50 -8.42 2.81
CA VAL A 57 1.66 -8.38 1.92
C VAL A 57 2.29 -9.76 1.86
N PHE A 58 2.58 -10.23 0.66
CA PHE A 58 3.29 -11.48 0.46
C PHE A 58 4.77 -11.18 0.24
N ARG A 59 5.61 -11.71 1.12
CA ARG A 59 7.06 -11.48 1.10
C ARG A 59 7.77 -12.77 1.47
N ASN A 60 8.70 -13.21 0.64
CA ASN A 60 9.53 -14.39 0.92
C ASN A 60 8.70 -15.62 1.30
N GLY A 61 7.60 -15.85 0.59
CA GLY A 61 6.77 -17.01 0.83
C GLY A 61 5.81 -16.91 1.99
N GLU A 62 5.71 -15.75 2.64
CA GLU A 62 4.86 -15.58 3.80
C GLU A 62 3.91 -14.39 3.61
N VAL A 63 2.73 -14.49 4.22
CA VAL A 63 1.79 -13.38 4.28
C VAL A 63 2.08 -12.59 5.55
N ILE A 64 2.35 -11.30 5.36
CA ILE A 64 2.66 -10.38 6.45
C ILE A 64 1.53 -9.37 6.56
N ASN A 65 1.06 -9.14 7.77
CA ASN A 65 0.07 -8.10 8.03
C ASN A 65 0.79 -6.83 8.46
N MET A 66 0.51 -5.74 7.75
CA MET A 66 1.14 -4.44 8.00
C MET A 66 0.07 -3.38 8.14
N GLU A 67 0.43 -2.27 8.78
CA GLU A 67 -0.42 -1.10 8.85
C GLU A 67 0.33 0.08 8.26
N LEU A 68 -0.39 0.91 7.54
CA LEU A 68 0.16 2.07 6.88
C LEU A 68 -0.72 3.26 7.22
N THR A 69 -0.12 4.33 7.71
CA THR A 69 -0.85 5.58 7.92
C THR A 69 -0.77 6.41 6.66
N LEU A 70 -1.93 6.75 6.13
CA LEU A 70 -2.00 7.52 4.89
C LEU A 70 -1.60 8.97 5.18
N GLY A 71 -0.53 9.41 4.53
CA GLY A 71 -0.03 10.75 4.74
C GLY A 71 -0.81 11.81 3.99
N VAL A 72 -0.62 13.06 4.40
CA VAL A 72 -1.11 14.21 3.66
C VAL A 72 -0.08 14.52 2.58
N ARG A 73 -0.53 14.56 1.33
CA ARG A 73 0.37 14.76 0.21
C ARG A 73 -0.08 15.95 -0.62
N PRO A 74 0.81 16.88 -0.94
CA PRO A 74 0.49 17.95 -1.89
C PRO A 74 0.12 17.38 -3.25
N LEU A 75 -0.77 18.07 -3.95
CA LEU A 75 -1.31 17.58 -5.21
C LEU A 75 -0.25 17.38 -6.30
N ASN A 76 0.82 18.14 -6.24
CA ASN A 76 1.84 18.12 -7.28
C ASN A 76 3.08 17.29 -6.92
N GLN A 77 2.91 16.33 -6.09
CA GLN A 77 4.01 15.43 -5.74
C GLN A 77 3.76 14.02 -6.22
#